data_1a2ac51f1488479f971bbf6a447a7904
#
_entry.id   1a2ac51f1488479f971bbf6a447a7904
#
_cell.length_a   1.000
_cell.length_b   1.000
_cell.length_c   1.000
_cell.angle_alpha   90.00
_cell.angle_beta   90.00
_cell.angle_gamma   90.00
#
_symmetry.space_group_name_H-M   'P 1'
#
loop_
_entity.id
_entity.type
_entity.pdbx_description
1 polymer ?
#
loop_
_entity_poly.entity_id
_entity_poly.type
_entity_poly.pdbx_seq_one_letter_code
_entity_poly.pdbx_strand_id
1 'polypeptide(L)'
;MAVKIRLKRMGAKKNPFYRVVVADSRYPRDGRFIEELGYFNPCTDPADVKIDAEKAAKWIANGAQPTETVKSLLKKNGILK
;
A
#
# COMPACT_ATOMS: atom_id res chain seq x y z
N MET A 1 9.08 -13.03 11.30
CA MET A 1 8.87 -11.58 11.12
C MET A 1 7.52 -11.33 10.50
N ALA A 2 6.75 -10.43 11.08
CA ALA A 2 5.47 -10.04 10.51
C ALA A 2 5.67 -8.86 9.56
N VAL A 3 5.40 -9.09 8.29
CA VAL A 3 5.53 -8.06 7.25
C VAL A 3 4.14 -7.68 6.80
N LYS A 4 3.87 -6.38 6.70
CA LYS A 4 2.57 -5.88 6.29
C LYS A 4 2.68 -4.94 5.10
N ILE A 5 1.66 -4.96 4.25
CA ILE A 5 1.51 -3.98 3.17
C ILE A 5 0.50 -2.96 3.65
N ARG A 6 0.91 -1.70 3.72
CA ARG A 6 0.07 -0.65 4.28
C ARG A 6 0.21 0.66 3.52
N LEU A 7 -0.68 1.59 3.79
CA LEU A 7 -0.61 2.93 3.22
C LEU A 7 0.20 3.83 4.16
N LYS A 8 1.10 4.60 3.57
CA LYS A 8 1.84 5.64 4.27
C LYS A 8 1.33 6.99 3.77
N ARG A 9 0.84 7.81 4.69
CA ARG A 9 0.30 9.12 4.31
C ARG A 9 1.43 10.08 3.95
N MET A 10 1.28 10.73 2.81
CA MET A 10 2.19 11.75 2.29
C MET A 10 1.35 12.96 1.90
N GLY A 11 2.01 14.06 1.56
CA GLY A 11 1.32 15.23 1.02
C GLY A 11 0.82 16.20 2.09
N ALA A 12 0.04 17.19 1.66
CA ALA A 12 -0.44 18.26 2.51
C ALA A 12 -1.72 17.88 3.24
N LYS A 13 -2.08 18.66 4.26
CA LYS A 13 -3.27 18.45 5.08
C LYS A 13 -4.56 18.32 4.26
N LYS A 14 -4.72 19.13 3.24
CA LYS A 14 -5.94 19.16 2.42
C LYS A 14 -5.87 18.30 1.17
N ASN A 15 -4.69 17.77 0.86
CA ASN A 15 -4.47 16.94 -0.31
C ASN A 15 -3.75 15.66 0.13
N PRO A 16 -4.46 14.73 0.78
CA PRO A 16 -3.84 13.49 1.20
C PRO A 16 -3.39 12.67 0.00
N PHE A 17 -2.18 12.17 0.10
CA PHE A 17 -1.59 11.29 -0.89
C PHE A 17 -0.98 10.12 -0.12
N TYR A 18 -1.21 8.93 -0.60
CA TYR A 18 -0.74 7.72 0.08
C TYR A 18 0.20 6.94 -0.80
N ARG A 19 1.21 6.35 -0.17
CA ARG A 19 2.06 5.37 -0.84
C ARG A 19 1.74 3.99 -0.28
N VAL A 20 1.69 3.01 -1.16
CA VAL A 20 1.50 1.60 -0.77
C VAL A 20 2.88 1.03 -0.51
N VAL A 21 3.15 0.67 0.74
CA VAL A 21 4.50 0.25 1.15
C VAL A 21 4.44 -1.07 1.90
N VAL A 22 5.56 -1.80 1.82
CA VAL A 22 5.78 -3.02 2.59
C VAL A 22 6.64 -2.66 3.77
N ALA A 23 6.21 -2.98 4.98
CA ALA A 23 6.93 -2.65 6.19
C ALA A 23 6.84 -3.76 7.22
N ASP A 24 7.86 -3.85 8.07
CA ASP A 24 7.81 -4.73 9.24
C ASP A 24 6.78 -4.17 10.22
N SER A 25 5.95 -5.04 10.77
CA SER A 25 4.89 -4.63 11.70
C SER A 25 5.41 -3.94 12.95
N ARG A 26 6.70 -4.12 13.26
CA ARG A 26 7.35 -3.46 14.41
C ARG A 26 7.71 -2.01 14.14
N TYR A 27 7.74 -1.60 12.86
CA TYR A 27 8.07 -0.22 12.51
C TYR A 27 6.88 0.69 12.80
N PRO A 28 7.11 1.93 13.29
CA PRO A 28 6.04 2.91 13.45
C PRO A 28 5.36 3.19 12.10
N ARG A 29 4.09 3.58 12.17
CA ARG A 29 3.30 3.87 10.97
C ARG A 29 3.99 4.88 10.05
N ASP A 30 4.64 5.89 10.62
CA ASP A 30 5.32 6.94 9.87
C ASP A 30 6.83 6.71 9.78
N GLY A 31 7.28 5.49 10.11
CA GLY A 31 8.68 5.13 10.11
C GLY A 31 9.13 4.49 8.81
N ARG A 32 10.17 3.69 8.92
CA ARG A 32 10.77 3.04 7.78
C ARG A 32 9.85 2.02 7.11
N PHE A 33 10.06 1.83 5.84
CA PHE A 33 9.42 0.75 5.09
C PHE A 33 10.50 -0.03 4.32
N ILE A 34 10.14 -1.26 3.93
CA ILE A 34 11.07 -2.14 3.21
C ILE A 34 11.09 -1.81 1.72
N GLU A 35 9.90 -1.65 1.13
CA GLU A 35 9.77 -1.39 -0.30
C GLU A 35 8.47 -0.65 -0.59
N GLU A 36 8.50 0.21 -1.61
CA GLU A 36 7.33 0.91 -2.09
C GLU A 36 6.73 0.15 -3.27
N LEU A 37 5.43 -0.15 -3.20
CA LEU A 37 4.73 -0.88 -4.25
C LEU A 37 3.96 0.01 -5.20
N GLY A 38 3.65 1.23 -4.80
CA GLY A 38 2.87 2.13 -5.62
C GLY A 38 2.31 3.29 -4.81
N TYR A 39 1.24 3.90 -5.35
CA TYR A 39 0.64 5.04 -4.69
C TYR A 39 -0.88 5.02 -4.84
N PHE A 40 -1.55 5.78 -3.99
CA PHE A 40 -2.99 5.98 -4.04
C PHE A 40 -3.28 7.46 -3.78
N ASN A 41 -3.92 8.12 -4.74
CA ASN A 41 -4.31 9.51 -4.61
C ASN A 41 -5.84 9.62 -4.68
N PRO A 42 -6.51 9.77 -3.52
CA PRO A 42 -7.97 9.85 -3.50
C PRO A 42 -8.51 11.24 -3.90
N CYS A 43 -7.63 12.23 -4.05
CA CYS A 43 -8.05 13.59 -4.37
C CYS A 43 -8.40 13.80 -5.84
N THR A 44 -8.03 12.88 -6.71
CA THR A 44 -8.40 12.94 -8.12
C THR A 44 -9.73 12.22 -8.35
N ASP A 45 -10.44 12.59 -9.40
CA ASP A 45 -11.69 11.94 -9.79
C ASP A 45 -11.58 11.43 -11.23
N PRO A 46 -11.54 10.10 -11.46
CA PRO A 46 -11.52 9.04 -10.45
C PRO A 46 -10.21 9.01 -9.66
N ALA A 47 -10.22 8.37 -8.50
CA ALA A 47 -9.02 8.24 -7.68
C ALA A 47 -7.89 7.58 -8.47
N ASP A 48 -6.70 8.17 -8.37
CA ASP A 48 -5.54 7.68 -9.09
C ASP A 48 -4.80 6.64 -8.24
N VAL A 49 -4.78 5.40 -8.72
CA VAL A 49 -4.13 4.29 -8.02
C VAL A 49 -3.20 3.59 -8.99
N LYS A 50 -1.96 3.42 -8.57
CA LYS A 50 -1.00 2.63 -9.34
C LYS A 50 -0.22 1.75 -8.37
N ILE A 51 -0.29 0.44 -8.60
CA ILE A 51 0.38 -0.55 -7.76
C ILE A 51 1.12 -1.52 -8.66
N ASP A 52 2.37 -1.83 -8.30
CA ASP A 52 3.14 -2.85 -9.02
C ASP A 52 2.57 -4.22 -8.64
N ALA A 53 1.80 -4.79 -9.55
CA ALA A 53 1.11 -6.06 -9.32
C ALA A 53 2.09 -7.21 -9.06
N GLU A 54 3.21 -7.23 -9.79
CA GLU A 54 4.19 -8.29 -9.64
C GLU A 54 4.83 -8.25 -8.25
N LYS A 55 5.25 -7.08 -7.80
CA LYS A 55 5.85 -6.91 -6.48
C LYS A 55 4.85 -7.21 -5.38
N ALA A 56 3.62 -6.72 -5.52
CA ALA A 56 2.57 -6.97 -4.53
C ALA A 56 2.29 -8.47 -4.41
N ALA A 57 2.12 -9.16 -5.53
CA ALA A 57 1.86 -10.59 -5.54
C ALA A 57 3.02 -11.37 -4.92
N LYS A 58 4.24 -10.97 -5.23
CA LYS A 58 5.44 -11.62 -4.69
C LYS A 58 5.51 -11.48 -3.17
N TRP A 59 5.25 -10.29 -2.65
CA TRP A 59 5.25 -10.06 -1.21
C TRP A 59 4.14 -10.85 -0.50
N ILE A 60 2.95 -10.87 -1.10
CA ILE A 60 1.82 -11.64 -0.55
C ILE A 60 2.15 -13.14 -0.55
N ALA A 61 2.75 -13.64 -1.62
CA ALA A 61 3.18 -15.04 -1.71
C ALA A 61 4.21 -15.38 -0.63
N ASN A 62 5.00 -14.40 -0.21
CA ASN A 62 6.00 -14.57 0.84
C ASN A 62 5.46 -14.33 2.25
N GLY A 63 4.17 -14.14 2.39
CA GLY A 63 3.51 -14.02 3.69
C GLY A 63 3.21 -12.61 4.14
N ALA A 64 3.45 -11.59 3.31
CA ALA A 64 3.08 -10.22 3.66
C ALA A 64 1.55 -10.09 3.74
N GLN A 65 1.07 -9.42 4.78
CA GLN A 65 -0.37 -9.27 5.01
C GLN A 65 -0.81 -7.84 4.70
N PRO A 66 -1.71 -7.65 3.71
CA PRO A 66 -2.24 -6.32 3.43
C PRO A 66 -3.22 -5.88 4.51
N THR A 67 -3.21 -4.58 4.83
CA THR A 67 -4.24 -4.00 5.69
C THR A 67 -5.58 -4.02 4.95
N GLU A 68 -6.67 -3.80 5.68
CA GLU A 68 -8.02 -3.80 5.09
C GLU A 68 -8.12 -2.84 3.89
N THR A 69 -7.61 -1.63 4.05
CA THR A 69 -7.65 -0.62 3.01
C THR A 69 -6.84 -1.05 1.78
N VAL A 70 -5.63 -1.55 2.00
CA VAL A 70 -4.78 -2.03 0.91
C VAL A 70 -5.42 -3.24 0.23
N LYS A 71 -6.01 -4.13 1.01
CA LYS A 71 -6.69 -5.31 0.48
C LYS A 71 -7.81 -4.91 -0.49
N SER A 72 -8.61 -3.89 -0.11
CA SER A 72 -9.65 -3.36 -0.98
C SER A 72 -9.07 -2.78 -2.26
N LEU A 73 -7.98 -2.02 -2.17
CA LEU A 73 -7.31 -1.46 -3.35
C LEU A 73 -6.78 -2.55 -4.27
N LEU A 74 -6.18 -3.59 -3.72
CA LEU A 74 -5.66 -4.70 -4.50
C LEU A 74 -6.78 -5.44 -5.23
N LYS A 75 -7.92 -5.62 -4.58
CA LYS A 75 -9.08 -6.25 -5.22
C LYS A 75 -9.63 -5.40 -6.35
N LYS A 76 -9.72 -4.09 -6.16
CA LYS A 76 -10.21 -3.17 -7.20
C LYS A 76 -9.30 -3.16 -8.43
N ASN A 77 -8.02 -3.38 -8.23
CA ASN A 77 -7.04 -3.40 -9.32
C ASN A 77 -6.81 -4.80 -9.90
N GLY A 78 -7.55 -5.79 -9.43
CA GLY A 78 -7.45 -7.15 -9.95
C GLY A 78 -6.22 -7.93 -9.50
N ILE A 79 -5.50 -7.42 -8.51
CA ILE A 79 -4.29 -8.07 -7.99
C ILE A 79 -4.67 -9.18 -7.01
N LEU A 80 -5.70 -8.96 -6.22
CA LEU A 80 -6.31 -9.97 -5.35
C LEU A 80 -7.69 -10.32 -5.86
N LYS A 81 -8.05 -11.57 -5.67
CA LYS A 81 -9.38 -12.05 -6.02
C LYS A 81 -10.37 -11.91 -4.87
#